data_c88267dbeb934d13f6f3e1f1216f61c3
#
_entry.id   c88267dbeb934d13f6f3e1f1216f61c3
#
_cell.length_a   1.000
_cell.length_b   1.000
_cell.length_c   1.000
_cell.angle_alpha   90.00
_cell.angle_beta   90.00
_cell.angle_gamma   90.00
#
_symmetry.space_group_name_H-M   'P 1'
#
loop_
_entity.id
_entity.type
_entity.pdbx_description
1 polymer ?
#
loop_
_entity_poly.entity_id
_entity_poly.type
_entity_poly.pdbx_seq_one_letter_code
_entity_poly.pdbx_strand_id
1 'polypeptide(L)'
;MSYLTSQRCLLYYEDSAESDPSGAEKPVVLFVNGWAVSSRYWKPLVKLLSPNYRCITYDQSGTGRTVIKGFKPTFTIQGFTDEAGELIEYLGLDSSKKLHIVGHSMGGMVATELCMRYHNALVSATIIACGIFEETLFTSVGLFFLGGLIDFSMNFRNIFQHEPLKSLFVKRAATKEISKEFHDILIEDFTQSDKEATNAVGRFSIDRDVLKRYTRHVLLIPAPVLCCVGMADQTIPPEGTITLYETRLAKSSAPTRLAKFMDLGHLPMLEDTARFAAELKNHFEFAEQFHKKSPQ
;
A
#
# COMPACT_ATOMS: atom_id res chain seq x y z
N MET A 1 -1.80 17.77 10.73
CA MET A 1 -0.49 17.48 10.11
C MET A 1 0.52 17.29 11.22
N SER A 2 1.01 16.08 11.37
CA SER A 2 1.80 15.73 12.55
C SER A 2 3.08 15.00 12.20
N TYR A 3 4.04 15.04 13.11
CA TYR A 3 5.30 14.33 12.97
C TYR A 3 5.56 13.48 14.21
N LEU A 4 5.96 12.23 13.97
CA LEU A 4 6.48 11.34 14.99
C LEU A 4 8.01 11.27 14.88
N THR A 5 8.71 11.60 15.96
CA THR A 5 10.15 11.36 16.05
C THR A 5 10.39 9.90 16.35
N SER A 6 10.84 9.14 15.35
CA SER A 6 11.23 7.74 15.48
C SER A 6 12.74 7.60 15.61
N GLN A 7 13.22 6.38 15.80
CA GLN A 7 14.66 6.10 15.77
C GLN A 7 15.26 6.22 14.36
N ARG A 8 14.40 6.14 13.31
CA ARG A 8 14.79 6.03 11.90
C ARG A 8 14.57 7.29 11.10
N CYS A 9 13.60 8.13 11.51
CA CYS A 9 13.19 9.32 10.76
C CYS A 9 12.34 10.24 11.63
N LEU A 10 12.08 11.43 11.13
CA LEU A 10 10.97 12.27 11.57
C LEU A 10 9.79 11.97 10.64
N LEU A 11 8.94 11.03 11.06
CA LEU A 11 7.86 10.45 10.26
C LEU A 11 6.69 11.42 10.14
N TYR A 12 6.36 11.81 8.93
CA TYR A 12 5.15 12.58 8.66
C TYR A 12 3.93 11.68 8.59
N TYR A 13 2.86 12.06 9.28
CA TYR A 13 1.57 11.38 9.20
C TYR A 13 0.39 12.36 9.24
N GLU A 14 -0.76 11.92 8.77
CA GLU A 14 -2.04 12.60 8.89
C GLU A 14 -3.04 11.64 9.56
N ASP A 15 -3.74 12.16 10.58
CA ASP A 15 -4.80 11.46 11.28
C ASP A 15 -6.11 12.25 11.13
N SER A 16 -7.12 11.62 10.56
CA SER A 16 -8.41 12.28 10.35
C SER A 16 -9.12 12.66 11.65
N ALA A 17 -8.76 12.03 12.78
CA ALA A 17 -9.30 12.39 14.10
C ALA A 17 -8.74 13.71 14.65
N GLU A 18 -7.61 14.23 14.12
CA GLU A 18 -7.12 15.57 14.51
C GLU A 18 -8.11 16.68 14.13
N SER A 19 -8.86 16.51 13.05
CA SER A 19 -9.88 17.45 12.58
C SER A 19 -11.29 17.15 13.10
N ASP A 20 -11.54 15.95 13.58
CA ASP A 20 -12.79 15.47 14.15
C ASP A 20 -12.53 14.58 15.37
N PRO A 21 -12.49 15.16 16.58
CA PRO A 21 -12.23 14.40 17.80
C PRO A 21 -13.19 13.24 18.05
N SER A 22 -14.43 13.31 17.53
CA SER A 22 -15.39 12.17 17.57
C SER A 22 -14.91 10.97 16.77
N GLY A 23 -13.96 11.19 15.87
CA GLY A 23 -13.33 10.16 15.05
C GLY A 23 -12.43 9.20 15.84
N ALA A 24 -11.99 9.55 17.04
CA ALA A 24 -11.06 8.73 17.84
C ALA A 24 -11.62 7.32 18.15
N GLU A 25 -12.93 7.19 18.33
CA GLU A 25 -13.60 5.91 18.62
C GLU A 25 -13.98 5.10 17.40
N LYS A 26 -13.86 5.68 16.18
CA LYS A 26 -14.18 4.98 14.93
C LYS A 26 -13.20 3.82 14.69
N PRO A 27 -13.59 2.78 13.93
CA PRO A 27 -12.64 1.81 13.39
C PRO A 27 -11.54 2.51 12.60
N VAL A 28 -10.31 2.01 12.70
CA VAL A 28 -9.12 2.66 12.15
C VAL A 28 -8.75 2.03 10.81
N VAL A 29 -8.41 2.86 9.83
CA VAL A 29 -7.83 2.44 8.55
C VAL A 29 -6.42 3.02 8.43
N LEU A 30 -5.41 2.16 8.43
CA LEU A 30 -4.03 2.53 8.15
C LEU A 30 -3.72 2.27 6.67
N PHE A 31 -3.24 3.30 5.98
CA PHE A 31 -2.86 3.23 4.56
C PHE A 31 -1.35 3.13 4.41
N VAL A 32 -0.89 2.11 3.68
CA VAL A 32 0.52 1.84 3.38
C VAL A 32 0.78 2.10 1.90
N ASN A 33 1.69 3.02 1.62
CA ASN A 33 1.94 3.54 0.29
C ASN A 33 2.67 2.55 -0.63
N GLY A 34 2.49 2.75 -1.94
CA GLY A 34 3.29 2.10 -2.97
C GLY A 34 4.71 2.66 -3.11
N TRP A 35 5.41 2.21 -4.15
CA TRP A 35 6.76 2.63 -4.48
C TRP A 35 6.82 4.10 -4.91
N ALA A 36 7.75 4.85 -4.31
CA ALA A 36 8.08 6.23 -4.69
C ALA A 36 6.89 7.21 -4.70
N VAL A 37 5.88 6.98 -3.86
CA VAL A 37 4.73 7.86 -3.69
C VAL A 37 4.54 8.25 -2.23
N SER A 38 4.12 9.49 -1.99
CA SER A 38 3.72 9.98 -0.67
C SER A 38 2.25 9.65 -0.40
N SER A 39 1.81 9.80 0.83
CA SER A 39 0.41 9.56 1.23
C SER A 39 -0.60 10.52 0.59
N ARG A 40 -0.13 11.55 -0.14
CA ARG A 40 -1.00 12.53 -0.82
C ARG A 40 -2.03 11.89 -1.77
N TYR A 41 -1.67 10.77 -2.41
CA TYR A 41 -2.57 10.10 -3.36
C TYR A 41 -3.75 9.38 -2.69
N TRP A 42 -3.75 9.22 -1.38
CA TRP A 42 -4.89 8.70 -0.62
C TRP A 42 -5.94 9.76 -0.29
N LYS A 43 -5.64 11.05 -0.43
CA LYS A 43 -6.53 12.14 -0.01
C LYS A 43 -7.98 12.03 -0.50
N PRO A 44 -8.26 11.72 -1.80
CA PRO A 44 -9.62 11.58 -2.27
C PRO A 44 -10.37 10.45 -1.56
N LEU A 45 -9.67 9.33 -1.32
CA LEU A 45 -10.24 8.17 -0.64
C LEU A 45 -10.48 8.45 0.83
N VAL A 46 -9.53 9.06 1.52
CA VAL A 46 -9.66 9.48 2.93
C VAL A 46 -10.88 10.37 3.12
N LYS A 47 -11.12 11.33 2.21
CA LYS A 47 -12.30 12.19 2.26
C LYS A 47 -13.62 11.41 2.24
N LEU A 48 -13.69 10.29 1.52
CA LEU A 48 -14.88 9.45 1.43
C LEU A 48 -15.02 8.47 2.60
N LEU A 49 -13.93 8.11 3.26
CA LEU A 49 -13.93 7.13 4.35
C LEU A 49 -13.99 7.78 5.73
N SER A 50 -13.40 8.96 5.93
CA SER A 50 -13.31 9.63 7.24
C SER A 50 -14.64 9.92 7.96
N PRO A 51 -15.79 10.05 7.29
CA PRO A 51 -17.05 10.12 8.01
C PRO A 51 -17.35 8.91 8.90
N ASN A 52 -16.88 7.72 8.52
CA ASN A 52 -17.16 6.46 9.22
C ASN A 52 -15.93 5.81 9.86
N TYR A 53 -14.72 6.15 9.41
CA TYR A 53 -13.46 5.54 9.83
C TYR A 53 -12.44 6.60 10.23
N ARG A 54 -11.60 6.30 11.25
CA ARG A 54 -10.40 7.07 11.53
C ARG A 54 -9.33 6.67 10.53
N CYS A 55 -8.98 7.56 9.62
CA CYS A 55 -8.02 7.30 8.54
C CYS A 55 -6.63 7.82 8.93
N ILE A 56 -5.64 6.94 8.94
CA ILE A 56 -4.23 7.24 9.19
C ILE A 56 -3.46 7.04 7.90
N THR A 57 -2.77 8.08 7.45
CA THR A 57 -1.85 8.04 6.31
C THR A 57 -0.49 8.54 6.75
N TYR A 58 0.59 8.05 6.15
CA TYR A 58 1.95 8.50 6.48
C TYR A 58 2.85 8.43 5.25
N ASP A 59 3.90 9.22 5.24
CA ASP A 59 4.91 9.20 4.19
C ASP A 59 6.06 8.30 4.65
N GLN A 60 6.32 7.21 3.95
CA GLN A 60 7.42 6.29 4.27
C GLN A 60 8.78 6.99 4.13
N SER A 61 9.77 6.56 4.91
CA SER A 61 11.15 7.06 4.82
C SER A 61 11.65 7.13 3.39
N GLY A 62 12.17 8.28 3.02
CA GLY A 62 12.67 8.57 1.68
C GLY A 62 11.61 9.02 0.69
N THR A 63 10.36 9.20 1.11
CA THR A 63 9.29 9.77 0.25
C THR A 63 8.58 10.92 0.94
N GLY A 64 7.98 11.80 0.14
CA GLY A 64 7.11 12.87 0.60
C GLY A 64 7.74 13.80 1.63
N ARG A 65 7.09 13.96 2.77
CA ARG A 65 7.41 14.94 3.82
C ARG A 65 8.20 14.35 5.00
N THR A 66 8.40 13.03 5.03
CA THR A 66 9.22 12.37 6.06
C THR A 66 10.68 12.75 5.92
N VAL A 67 11.30 13.19 7.04
CA VAL A 67 12.68 13.66 7.07
C VAL A 67 13.60 12.55 7.57
N ILE A 68 14.58 12.16 6.74
CA ILE A 68 15.59 11.14 7.05
C ILE A 68 16.96 11.74 7.37
N LYS A 69 17.16 13.04 7.11
CA LYS A 69 18.45 13.72 7.37
C LYS A 69 18.77 13.70 8.87
N GLY A 70 19.91 13.15 9.22
CA GLY A 70 20.34 13.01 10.62
C GLY A 70 19.88 11.71 11.30
N PHE A 71 19.14 10.87 10.58
CA PHE A 71 18.68 9.56 11.01
C PHE A 71 19.38 8.44 10.24
N LYS A 72 19.17 7.19 10.67
CA LYS A 72 19.70 5.98 10.01
C LYS A 72 18.53 5.06 9.62
N PRO A 73 17.75 5.39 8.59
CA PRO A 73 16.66 4.55 8.14
C PRO A 73 17.18 3.22 7.57
N THR A 74 16.34 2.20 7.61
CA THR A 74 16.62 0.90 7.00
C THR A 74 15.62 0.66 5.88
N PHE A 75 16.08 0.76 4.64
CA PHE A 75 15.23 0.64 3.45
C PHE A 75 15.00 -0.82 3.06
N THR A 76 14.33 -1.55 3.93
CA THR A 76 13.89 -2.93 3.74
C THR A 76 12.42 -3.06 4.14
N ILE A 77 11.75 -4.15 3.74
CA ILE A 77 10.38 -4.41 4.19
C ILE A 77 10.29 -4.35 5.71
N GLN A 78 11.25 -4.96 6.41
CA GLN A 78 11.28 -4.94 7.87
C GLN A 78 11.44 -3.53 8.43
N GLY A 79 12.33 -2.71 7.84
CA GLY A 79 12.54 -1.33 8.26
C GLY A 79 11.28 -0.47 8.08
N PHE A 80 10.57 -0.60 6.96
CA PHE A 80 9.28 0.09 6.73
C PHE A 80 8.17 -0.46 7.63
N THR A 81 8.19 -1.77 7.95
CA THR A 81 7.26 -2.37 8.91
C THR A 81 7.50 -1.83 10.32
N ASP A 82 8.76 -1.66 10.72
CA ASP A 82 9.12 -1.09 12.02
C ASP A 82 8.69 0.38 12.11
N GLU A 83 8.91 1.15 11.05
CA GLU A 83 8.52 2.55 10.97
C GLU A 83 6.99 2.74 11.12
N ALA A 84 6.21 1.96 10.37
CA ALA A 84 4.75 1.97 10.50
C ALA A 84 4.28 1.38 11.85
N GLY A 85 5.03 0.42 12.41
CA GLY A 85 4.78 -0.14 13.73
C GLY A 85 4.94 0.89 14.83
N GLU A 86 6.01 1.69 14.80
CA GLU A 86 6.22 2.79 15.74
C GLU A 86 5.04 3.79 15.70
N LEU A 87 4.46 4.04 14.51
CA LEU A 87 3.26 4.88 14.39
C LEU A 87 2.01 4.23 14.99
N ILE A 88 1.80 2.93 14.74
CA ILE A 88 0.69 2.16 15.33
C ILE A 88 0.75 2.23 16.86
N GLU A 89 1.92 1.98 17.44
CA GLU A 89 2.16 1.98 18.88
C GLU A 89 2.01 3.38 19.49
N TYR A 90 2.57 4.40 18.82
CA TYR A 90 2.45 5.80 19.24
C TYR A 90 0.99 6.28 19.31
N LEU A 91 0.17 5.83 18.36
CA LEU A 91 -1.26 6.18 18.31
C LEU A 91 -2.14 5.26 19.17
N GLY A 92 -1.56 4.27 19.88
CA GLY A 92 -2.28 3.32 20.74
C GLY A 92 -3.22 2.39 19.98
N LEU A 93 -2.86 1.99 18.75
CA LEU A 93 -3.73 1.20 17.88
C LEU A 93 -3.47 -0.31 17.96
N ASP A 94 -2.46 -0.73 18.71
CA ASP A 94 -1.99 -2.12 18.86
C ASP A 94 -2.83 -2.97 19.81
N SER A 95 -3.59 -2.32 20.71
CA SER A 95 -4.27 -2.98 21.83
C SER A 95 -5.78 -3.23 21.62
N SER A 96 -6.39 -2.60 20.61
CA SER A 96 -7.82 -2.73 20.35
C SER A 96 -8.08 -3.36 18.97
N LYS A 97 -9.01 -4.33 18.89
CA LYS A 97 -9.39 -4.97 17.61
C LYS A 97 -10.22 -4.02 16.74
N LYS A 98 -9.58 -3.00 16.20
CA LYS A 98 -10.21 -1.94 15.38
C LYS A 98 -9.44 -1.61 14.11
N LEU A 99 -8.34 -2.32 13.80
CA LEU A 99 -7.38 -1.91 12.77
C LEU A 99 -7.66 -2.62 11.44
N HIS A 100 -8.00 -1.85 10.42
CA HIS A 100 -7.96 -2.26 9.01
C HIS A 100 -6.64 -1.76 8.40
N ILE A 101 -5.91 -2.64 7.71
CA ILE A 101 -4.66 -2.28 7.04
C ILE A 101 -4.85 -2.37 5.54
N VAL A 102 -4.58 -1.28 4.83
CA VAL A 102 -4.73 -1.16 3.37
C VAL A 102 -3.36 -0.91 2.77
N GLY A 103 -2.85 -1.86 1.99
CA GLY A 103 -1.55 -1.75 1.32
C GLY A 103 -1.67 -1.75 -0.20
N HIS A 104 -1.00 -0.79 -0.85
CA HIS A 104 -1.00 -0.65 -2.29
C HIS A 104 0.37 -1.00 -2.88
N SER A 105 0.40 -1.85 -3.91
CA SER A 105 1.63 -2.22 -4.62
C SER A 105 2.69 -2.74 -3.62
N MET A 106 3.92 -2.24 -3.61
CA MET A 106 4.93 -2.58 -2.60
C MET A 106 4.40 -2.46 -1.16
N GLY A 107 3.56 -1.46 -0.89
CA GLY A 107 2.90 -1.31 0.42
C GLY A 107 2.05 -2.50 0.85
N GLY A 108 1.61 -3.35 -0.08
CA GLY A 108 0.95 -4.63 0.22
C GLY A 108 1.88 -5.62 0.92
N MET A 109 3.18 -5.59 0.62
CA MET A 109 4.18 -6.42 1.32
C MET A 109 4.40 -5.94 2.76
N VAL A 110 4.54 -4.63 2.96
CA VAL A 110 4.67 -4.03 4.30
C VAL A 110 3.39 -4.23 5.11
N ALA A 111 2.22 -4.01 4.50
CA ALA A 111 0.92 -4.25 5.12
C ALA A 111 0.76 -5.71 5.58
N THR A 112 1.27 -6.67 4.82
CA THR A 112 1.27 -8.09 5.19
C THR A 112 2.10 -8.34 6.46
N GLU A 113 3.29 -7.77 6.57
CA GLU A 113 4.12 -7.90 7.79
C GLU A 113 3.46 -7.21 9.00
N LEU A 114 2.82 -6.06 8.79
CA LEU A 114 2.03 -5.38 9.83
C LEU A 114 0.85 -6.24 10.30
N CYS A 115 0.14 -6.90 9.36
CA CYS A 115 -0.96 -7.82 9.70
C CYS A 115 -0.48 -9.00 10.56
N MET A 116 0.71 -9.53 10.29
CA MET A 116 1.30 -10.60 11.09
C MET A 116 1.73 -10.11 12.47
N ARG A 117 2.31 -8.91 12.55
CA ARG A 117 2.80 -8.32 13.81
C ARG A 117 1.64 -7.91 14.75
N TYR A 118 0.63 -7.26 14.19
CA TYR A 118 -0.51 -6.70 14.95
C TYR A 118 -1.80 -7.51 14.79
N HIS A 119 -1.66 -8.83 14.67
CA HIS A 119 -2.79 -9.75 14.44
C HIS A 119 -3.90 -9.65 15.50
N ASN A 120 -3.58 -9.28 16.74
CA ASN A 120 -4.56 -9.09 17.81
C ASN A 120 -5.43 -7.84 17.60
N ALA A 121 -4.87 -6.76 17.04
CA ALA A 121 -5.58 -5.53 16.72
C ALA A 121 -6.27 -5.57 15.35
N LEU A 122 -5.89 -6.54 14.49
CA LEU A 122 -6.29 -6.61 13.10
C LEU A 122 -7.74 -7.04 12.93
N VAL A 123 -8.52 -6.24 12.20
CA VAL A 123 -9.88 -6.55 11.75
C VAL A 123 -9.88 -7.08 10.32
N SER A 124 -9.16 -6.42 9.41
CA SER A 124 -9.01 -6.89 8.03
C SER A 124 -7.76 -6.36 7.35
N ALA A 125 -7.38 -7.00 6.26
CA ALA A 125 -6.38 -6.48 5.33
C ALA A 125 -6.99 -6.24 3.95
N THR A 126 -6.49 -5.22 3.24
CA THR A 126 -6.75 -5.01 1.81
C THR A 126 -5.41 -4.93 1.09
N ILE A 127 -5.23 -5.79 0.09
CA ILE A 127 -4.03 -5.87 -0.74
C ILE A 127 -4.40 -5.42 -2.15
N ILE A 128 -3.82 -4.30 -2.59
CA ILE A 128 -4.16 -3.64 -3.85
C ILE A 128 -2.98 -3.78 -4.81
N ALA A 129 -3.21 -4.36 -5.98
CA ALA A 129 -2.21 -4.49 -7.04
C ALA A 129 -0.85 -5.04 -6.55
N CYS A 130 -0.89 -6.02 -5.63
CA CYS A 130 0.27 -6.71 -5.08
C CYS A 130 -0.03 -8.21 -5.03
N GLY A 131 0.41 -8.92 -6.05
CA GLY A 131 0.11 -10.33 -6.24
C GLY A 131 1.27 -11.25 -5.86
N ILE A 132 1.04 -12.55 -6.05
CA ILE A 132 2.06 -13.60 -5.98
C ILE A 132 2.24 -14.20 -7.37
N PHE A 133 3.44 -14.62 -7.68
CA PHE A 133 3.78 -15.20 -8.97
C PHE A 133 4.48 -16.54 -8.78
N GLU A 134 4.18 -17.50 -9.63
CA GLU A 134 4.89 -18.77 -9.66
C GLU A 134 6.33 -18.56 -10.15
N GLU A 135 7.27 -19.29 -9.55
CA GLU A 135 8.66 -19.28 -9.99
C GLU A 135 8.80 -20.08 -11.29
N THR A 136 8.72 -19.40 -12.41
CA THR A 136 8.99 -19.94 -13.75
C THR A 136 10.18 -19.25 -14.37
N LEU A 137 10.73 -19.83 -15.44
CA LEU A 137 11.77 -19.16 -16.23
C LEU A 137 11.26 -17.81 -16.78
N PHE A 138 10.00 -17.76 -17.19
CA PHE A 138 9.38 -16.55 -17.71
C PHE A 138 9.28 -15.44 -16.66
N THR A 139 8.80 -15.76 -15.44
CA THR A 139 8.76 -14.77 -14.32
C THR A 139 10.15 -14.33 -13.95
N SER A 140 11.15 -15.22 -13.94
CA SER A 140 12.55 -14.87 -13.64
C SER A 140 13.14 -13.89 -14.66
N VAL A 141 12.88 -14.10 -15.95
CA VAL A 141 13.30 -13.19 -17.01
C VAL A 141 12.56 -11.85 -16.89
N GLY A 142 11.25 -11.87 -16.60
CA GLY A 142 10.46 -10.67 -16.39
C GLY A 142 10.98 -9.80 -15.23
N LEU A 143 11.32 -10.43 -14.10
CA LEU A 143 11.91 -9.74 -12.94
C LEU A 143 13.28 -9.13 -13.26
N PHE A 144 14.11 -9.81 -14.06
CA PHE A 144 15.40 -9.27 -14.51
C PHE A 144 15.22 -8.00 -15.36
N PHE A 145 14.31 -8.02 -16.35
CA PHE A 145 14.00 -6.82 -17.15
C PHE A 145 13.40 -5.69 -16.31
N LEU A 146 12.53 -6.02 -15.35
CA LEU A 146 11.94 -5.03 -14.44
C LEU A 146 13.03 -4.38 -13.58
N GLY A 147 14.02 -5.15 -13.10
CA GLY A 147 15.19 -4.60 -12.39
C GLY A 147 15.96 -3.59 -13.22
N GLY A 148 16.23 -3.89 -14.50
CA GLY A 148 16.85 -2.95 -15.43
C GLY A 148 16.04 -1.68 -15.64
N LEU A 149 14.71 -1.80 -15.71
CA LEU A 149 13.81 -0.65 -15.85
C LEU A 149 13.81 0.22 -14.58
N ILE A 150 13.83 -0.39 -13.40
CA ILE A 150 13.94 0.31 -12.11
C ILE A 150 15.26 1.11 -12.09
N ASP A 151 16.40 0.47 -12.38
CA ASP A 151 17.70 1.12 -12.39
C ASP A 151 17.75 2.28 -13.41
N PHE A 152 17.22 2.10 -14.61
CA PHE A 152 17.11 3.13 -15.62
C PHE A 152 16.26 4.30 -15.10
N SER A 153 15.06 4.03 -14.60
CA SER A 153 14.15 5.05 -14.11
C SER A 153 14.77 5.87 -12.99
N MET A 154 15.49 5.23 -12.07
CA MET A 154 16.15 5.92 -10.96
C MET A 154 17.35 6.75 -11.36
N ASN A 155 18.11 6.29 -12.35
CA ASN A 155 19.26 7.06 -12.84
C ASN A 155 18.86 8.27 -13.69
N PHE A 156 17.75 8.18 -14.40
CA PHE A 156 17.26 9.20 -15.32
C PHE A 156 15.93 9.83 -14.85
N ARG A 157 15.57 9.74 -13.58
CA ARG A 157 14.25 10.14 -13.06
C ARG A 157 13.83 11.57 -13.42
N ASN A 158 14.76 12.50 -13.55
CA ASN A 158 14.46 13.90 -13.88
C ASN A 158 13.88 14.07 -15.29
N ILE A 159 14.11 13.14 -16.22
CA ILE A 159 13.52 13.22 -17.56
C ILE A 159 11.99 13.06 -17.53
N PHE A 160 11.46 12.36 -16.50
CA PHE A 160 10.01 12.17 -16.32
C PHE A 160 9.26 13.45 -15.90
N GLN A 161 9.97 14.55 -15.62
CA GLN A 161 9.35 15.86 -15.42
C GLN A 161 8.91 16.53 -16.73
N HIS A 162 9.41 16.04 -17.88
CA HIS A 162 9.19 16.62 -19.19
C HIS A 162 8.29 15.76 -20.07
N GLU A 163 7.44 16.44 -20.87
CA GLU A 163 6.65 15.76 -21.91
C GLU A 163 7.56 15.25 -23.04
N PRO A 164 7.23 14.10 -23.69
CA PRO A 164 6.05 13.27 -23.44
C PRO A 164 6.22 12.21 -22.34
N LEU A 165 7.41 12.10 -21.72
CA LEU A 165 7.73 11.04 -20.74
C LEU A 165 6.89 11.15 -19.47
N LYS A 166 6.58 12.37 -19.05
CA LYS A 166 5.66 12.63 -17.93
C LYS A 166 4.31 11.95 -18.16
N SER A 167 3.68 12.23 -19.28
CA SER A 167 2.38 11.63 -19.64
C SER A 167 2.45 10.12 -19.79
N LEU A 168 3.54 9.58 -20.34
CA LEU A 168 3.74 8.14 -20.50
C LEU A 168 3.86 7.44 -19.14
N PHE A 169 4.62 8.02 -18.21
CA PHE A 169 4.79 7.51 -16.86
C PHE A 169 3.44 7.40 -16.13
N VAL A 170 2.65 8.48 -16.15
CA VAL A 170 1.34 8.51 -15.48
C VAL A 170 0.35 7.56 -16.16
N LYS A 171 0.30 7.51 -17.50
CA LYS A 171 -0.57 6.58 -18.26
C LYS A 171 -0.24 5.10 -17.98
N ARG A 172 1.01 4.79 -17.66
CA ARG A 172 1.37 3.43 -17.26
C ARG A 172 0.81 3.09 -15.87
N ALA A 173 0.77 4.07 -14.96
CA ALA A 173 0.25 3.87 -13.62
C ALA A 173 -1.28 3.96 -13.55
N ALA A 174 -1.92 4.85 -14.34
CA ALA A 174 -3.36 5.05 -14.37
C ALA A 174 -3.91 4.88 -15.78
N THR A 175 -4.82 3.94 -15.97
CA THR A 175 -5.46 3.68 -17.27
C THR A 175 -6.54 4.71 -17.58
N LYS A 176 -7.31 5.12 -16.55
CA LYS A 176 -8.23 6.25 -16.67
C LYS A 176 -7.52 7.58 -16.41
N GLU A 177 -8.09 8.63 -16.97
CA GLU A 177 -7.62 9.97 -16.70
C GLU A 177 -7.81 10.32 -15.23
N ILE A 178 -6.72 10.74 -14.59
CA ILE A 178 -6.72 11.30 -13.24
C ILE A 178 -6.52 12.81 -13.32
N SER A 179 -6.88 13.54 -12.25
CA SER A 179 -6.75 15.00 -12.28
C SER A 179 -5.29 15.45 -12.45
N LYS A 180 -5.10 16.62 -13.04
CA LYS A 180 -3.77 17.23 -13.22
C LYS A 180 -3.01 17.35 -11.89
N GLU A 181 -3.71 17.64 -10.79
CA GLU A 181 -3.11 17.69 -9.45
C GLU A 181 -2.38 16.38 -9.12
N PHE A 182 -3.03 15.23 -9.35
CA PHE A 182 -2.41 13.93 -9.06
C PHE A 182 -1.35 13.54 -10.08
N HIS A 183 -1.45 13.97 -11.33
CA HIS A 183 -0.34 13.87 -12.27
C HIS A 183 0.93 14.53 -11.71
N ASP A 184 0.78 15.77 -11.25
CA ASP A 184 1.89 16.56 -10.73
C ASP A 184 2.45 15.96 -9.43
N ILE A 185 1.58 15.52 -8.52
CA ILE A 185 1.97 14.84 -7.26
C ILE A 185 2.78 13.57 -7.53
N LEU A 186 2.31 12.69 -8.42
CA LEU A 186 3.01 11.43 -8.72
C LEU A 186 4.40 11.66 -9.30
N ILE A 187 4.55 12.63 -10.18
CA ILE A 187 5.85 13.00 -10.77
C ILE A 187 6.76 13.66 -9.73
N GLU A 188 6.22 14.57 -8.93
CA GLU A 188 6.96 15.23 -7.86
C GLU A 188 7.49 14.19 -6.85
N ASP A 189 6.60 13.32 -6.36
CA ASP A 189 6.97 12.26 -5.41
C ASP A 189 8.07 11.36 -5.98
N PHE A 190 7.93 10.90 -7.22
CA PHE A 190 8.92 10.05 -7.87
C PHE A 190 10.27 10.75 -8.04
N THR A 191 10.26 12.02 -8.48
CA THR A 191 11.50 12.74 -8.81
C THR A 191 12.20 13.32 -7.59
N GLN A 192 11.46 13.65 -6.52
CA GLN A 192 12.00 14.19 -5.28
C GLN A 192 12.28 13.15 -4.19
N SER A 193 11.79 11.92 -4.35
CA SER A 193 12.07 10.84 -3.39
C SER A 193 13.58 10.62 -3.21
N ASP A 194 13.98 10.14 -2.04
CA ASP A 194 15.36 9.76 -1.79
C ASP A 194 15.80 8.64 -2.75
N LYS A 195 16.95 8.81 -3.39
CA LYS A 195 17.42 7.88 -4.43
C LYS A 195 17.77 6.51 -3.87
N GLU A 196 18.40 6.46 -2.68
CA GLU A 196 18.80 5.20 -2.04
C GLU A 196 17.56 4.43 -1.59
N ALA A 197 16.63 5.11 -0.90
CA ALA A 197 15.36 4.52 -0.47
C ALA A 197 14.57 3.94 -1.65
N THR A 198 14.37 4.75 -2.68
CA THR A 198 13.55 4.36 -3.84
C THR A 198 14.19 3.21 -4.63
N ASN A 199 15.51 3.21 -4.78
CA ASN A 199 16.22 2.10 -5.42
C ASN A 199 16.15 0.82 -4.58
N ALA A 200 16.34 0.91 -3.25
CA ALA A 200 16.24 -0.23 -2.36
C ALA A 200 14.84 -0.87 -2.41
N VAL A 201 13.78 -0.02 -2.37
CA VAL A 201 12.39 -0.48 -2.51
C VAL A 201 12.14 -1.16 -3.85
N GLY A 202 12.59 -0.57 -4.95
CA GLY A 202 12.46 -1.18 -6.27
C GLY A 202 13.13 -2.57 -6.33
N ARG A 203 14.33 -2.70 -5.76
CA ARG A 203 15.08 -3.96 -5.75
C ARG A 203 14.44 -5.02 -4.87
N PHE A 204 14.05 -4.71 -3.63
CA PHE A 204 13.44 -5.73 -2.77
C PHE A 204 12.06 -6.17 -3.27
N SER A 205 11.33 -5.30 -4.00
CA SER A 205 10.03 -5.64 -4.59
C SER A 205 10.10 -6.76 -5.66
N ILE A 206 11.29 -7.03 -6.18
CA ILE A 206 11.57 -8.08 -7.16
C ILE A 206 12.54 -9.16 -6.64
N ASP A 207 12.99 -9.04 -5.39
CA ASP A 207 13.86 -10.02 -4.75
C ASP A 207 13.10 -11.31 -4.46
N ARG A 208 13.69 -12.46 -4.85
CA ARG A 208 13.03 -13.78 -4.75
C ARG A 208 12.74 -14.20 -3.32
N ASP A 209 13.66 -13.98 -2.40
CA ASP A 209 13.49 -14.40 -1.01
C ASP A 209 12.44 -13.53 -0.33
N VAL A 210 12.41 -12.24 -0.67
CA VAL A 210 11.37 -11.30 -0.24
C VAL A 210 10.00 -11.74 -0.78
N LEU A 211 9.89 -12.06 -2.07
CA LEU A 211 8.64 -12.52 -2.69
C LEU A 211 8.15 -13.85 -2.10
N LYS A 212 9.06 -14.79 -1.81
CA LYS A 212 8.73 -16.05 -1.11
C LYS A 212 8.19 -15.80 0.29
N ARG A 213 8.85 -14.90 1.04
CA ARG A 213 8.42 -14.53 2.38
C ARG A 213 7.04 -13.86 2.33
N TYR A 214 6.85 -12.90 1.44
CA TYR A 214 5.56 -12.25 1.22
C TYR A 214 4.47 -13.28 0.91
N THR A 215 4.70 -14.17 -0.08
CA THR A 215 3.75 -15.23 -0.45
C THR A 215 3.34 -16.07 0.75
N ARG A 216 4.32 -16.49 1.57
CA ARG A 216 4.02 -17.26 2.77
C ARG A 216 3.20 -16.48 3.79
N HIS A 217 3.59 -15.24 4.09
CA HIS A 217 2.95 -14.45 5.14
C HIS A 217 1.55 -13.98 4.74
N VAL A 218 1.34 -13.56 3.49
CA VAL A 218 0.01 -13.11 3.03
C VAL A 218 -1.03 -14.23 3.08
N LEU A 219 -0.62 -15.50 2.90
CA LEU A 219 -1.49 -16.65 3.05
C LEU A 219 -1.86 -16.93 4.52
N LEU A 220 -1.04 -16.51 5.46
CA LEU A 220 -1.20 -16.75 6.90
C LEU A 220 -1.92 -15.62 7.64
N ILE A 221 -2.27 -14.51 6.99
CA ILE A 221 -3.02 -13.42 7.64
C ILE A 221 -4.31 -13.98 8.27
N PRO A 222 -4.48 -13.87 9.62
CA PRO A 222 -5.57 -14.56 10.33
C PRO A 222 -6.90 -13.78 10.33
N ALA A 223 -7.06 -12.81 9.44
CA ALA A 223 -8.23 -11.95 9.30
C ALA A 223 -8.76 -11.97 7.86
N PRO A 224 -10.01 -11.52 7.62
CA PRO A 224 -10.54 -11.34 6.28
C PRO A 224 -9.62 -10.48 5.40
N VAL A 225 -9.35 -10.93 4.17
CA VAL A 225 -8.51 -10.23 3.20
C VAL A 225 -9.33 -9.89 1.95
N LEU A 226 -9.23 -8.64 1.49
CA LEU A 226 -9.69 -8.20 0.19
C LEU A 226 -8.50 -8.05 -0.76
N CYS A 227 -8.50 -8.82 -1.84
CA CYS A 227 -7.59 -8.63 -2.97
C CYS A 227 -8.25 -7.68 -3.97
N CYS A 228 -7.60 -6.55 -4.29
CA CYS A 228 -8.10 -5.59 -5.26
C CYS A 228 -7.21 -5.56 -6.50
N VAL A 229 -7.80 -5.64 -7.68
CA VAL A 229 -7.07 -5.66 -8.93
C VAL A 229 -7.75 -4.82 -10.00
N GLY A 230 -6.99 -3.90 -10.62
CA GLY A 230 -7.34 -3.26 -11.87
C GLY A 230 -6.97 -4.20 -13.03
N MET A 231 -7.94 -4.59 -13.84
CA MET A 231 -7.71 -5.53 -14.94
C MET A 231 -6.97 -4.90 -16.13
N ALA A 232 -6.91 -3.57 -16.17
CA ALA A 232 -6.14 -2.80 -17.16
C ALA A 232 -4.79 -2.30 -16.58
N ASP A 233 -4.31 -2.86 -15.47
CA ASP A 233 -3.03 -2.49 -14.85
C ASP A 233 -1.86 -2.86 -15.79
N GLN A 234 -1.11 -1.83 -16.20
CA GLN A 234 0.09 -1.96 -17.04
C GLN A 234 1.39 -1.95 -16.23
N THR A 235 1.30 -1.74 -14.91
CA THR A 235 2.45 -1.70 -14.00
C THR A 235 2.72 -3.07 -13.40
N ILE A 236 1.69 -3.68 -12.83
CA ILE A 236 1.75 -5.03 -12.24
C ILE A 236 0.69 -5.91 -12.90
N PRO A 237 1.08 -7.06 -13.49
CA PRO A 237 0.14 -7.96 -14.14
C PRO A 237 -1.00 -8.38 -13.21
N PRO A 238 -2.28 -8.27 -13.64
CA PRO A 238 -3.45 -8.61 -12.83
C PRO A 238 -3.47 -10.05 -12.33
N GLU A 239 -2.87 -10.96 -13.09
CA GLU A 239 -2.83 -12.40 -12.82
C GLU A 239 -2.22 -12.70 -11.46
N GLY A 240 -1.21 -11.96 -11.03
CA GLY A 240 -0.57 -12.18 -9.74
C GLY A 240 -1.52 -11.94 -8.57
N THR A 241 -2.37 -10.93 -8.63
CA THR A 241 -3.39 -10.66 -7.60
C THR A 241 -4.53 -11.69 -7.64
N ILE A 242 -4.89 -12.17 -8.83
CA ILE A 242 -5.88 -13.25 -9.00
C ILE A 242 -5.32 -14.54 -8.41
N THR A 243 -4.08 -14.91 -8.72
CA THR A 243 -3.39 -16.07 -8.16
C THR A 243 -3.31 -16.00 -6.63
N LEU A 244 -3.03 -14.82 -6.07
CA LEU A 244 -3.07 -14.61 -4.62
C LEU A 244 -4.45 -14.93 -4.05
N TYR A 245 -5.51 -14.38 -4.64
CA TYR A 245 -6.88 -14.63 -4.21
C TYR A 245 -7.22 -16.14 -4.24
N GLU A 246 -6.98 -16.81 -5.37
CA GLU A 246 -7.29 -18.23 -5.55
C GLU A 246 -6.49 -19.12 -4.59
N THR A 247 -5.19 -18.84 -4.43
CA THR A 247 -4.32 -19.59 -3.53
C THR A 247 -4.75 -19.40 -2.08
N ARG A 248 -5.10 -18.17 -1.71
CA ARG A 248 -5.53 -17.87 -0.35
C ARG A 248 -6.92 -18.47 -0.06
N LEU A 249 -7.84 -18.43 -1.03
CA LEU A 249 -9.16 -19.06 -0.92
C LEU A 249 -9.05 -20.56 -0.68
N ALA A 250 -8.05 -21.22 -1.29
CA ALA A 250 -7.82 -22.65 -1.15
C ALA A 250 -7.07 -23.05 0.14
N LYS A 251 -6.24 -22.16 0.70
CA LYS A 251 -5.28 -22.53 1.77
C LYS A 251 -5.51 -21.81 3.10
N SER A 252 -6.20 -20.66 3.13
CA SER A 252 -6.43 -19.90 4.35
C SER A 252 -7.74 -20.26 4.99
N SER A 253 -7.77 -20.30 6.33
CA SER A 253 -9.02 -20.44 7.10
C SER A 253 -9.80 -19.13 7.21
N ALA A 254 -9.12 -17.99 7.03
CA ALA A 254 -9.76 -16.68 7.08
C ALA A 254 -10.38 -16.32 5.72
N PRO A 255 -11.55 -15.64 5.71
CA PRO A 255 -12.24 -15.29 4.47
C PRO A 255 -11.37 -14.46 3.51
N THR A 256 -11.50 -14.77 2.23
CA THR A 256 -10.81 -14.02 1.17
C THR A 256 -11.83 -13.54 0.14
N ARG A 257 -11.76 -12.27 -0.23
CA ARG A 257 -12.62 -11.63 -1.22
C ARG A 257 -11.79 -11.06 -2.35
N LEU A 258 -12.39 -10.90 -3.52
CA LEU A 258 -11.75 -10.33 -4.70
C LEU A 258 -12.61 -9.19 -5.27
N ALA A 259 -12.02 -8.02 -5.45
CA ALA A 259 -12.60 -6.91 -6.20
C ALA A 259 -11.85 -6.75 -7.54
N LYS A 260 -12.54 -7.03 -8.65
CA LYS A 260 -12.02 -6.83 -10.02
C LYS A 260 -12.58 -5.54 -10.61
N PHE A 261 -11.71 -4.63 -10.98
CA PHE A 261 -12.06 -3.40 -11.67
C PHE A 261 -11.66 -3.52 -13.13
N MET A 262 -12.62 -3.89 -14.00
CA MET A 262 -12.35 -4.27 -15.39
C MET A 262 -11.72 -3.16 -16.23
N ASP A 263 -11.95 -1.91 -15.87
CA ASP A 263 -11.62 -0.69 -16.60
C ASP A 263 -10.61 0.22 -15.87
N LEU A 264 -10.05 -0.24 -14.73
CA LEU A 264 -9.06 0.51 -13.95
C LEU A 264 -7.66 -0.12 -14.07
N GLY A 265 -6.65 0.73 -13.86
CA GLY A 265 -5.24 0.36 -13.84
C GLY A 265 -4.69 0.15 -12.44
N HIS A 266 -3.44 0.64 -12.23
CA HIS A 266 -2.68 0.43 -10.99
C HIS A 266 -3.15 1.30 -9.82
N LEU A 267 -3.87 2.40 -10.10
CA LEU A 267 -4.28 3.41 -9.11
C LEU A 267 -5.80 3.52 -8.96
N PRO A 268 -6.52 2.44 -8.60
CA PRO A 268 -7.99 2.46 -8.53
C PRO A 268 -8.51 3.53 -7.56
N MET A 269 -7.75 3.90 -6.52
CA MET A 269 -8.07 4.95 -5.56
C MET A 269 -8.09 6.35 -6.18
N LEU A 270 -7.46 6.56 -7.33
CA LEU A 270 -7.48 7.82 -8.09
C LEU A 270 -8.33 7.74 -9.36
N GLU A 271 -8.39 6.58 -9.99
CA GLU A 271 -9.08 6.35 -11.27
C GLU A 271 -10.60 6.28 -11.13
N ASP A 272 -11.09 5.70 -10.01
CA ASP A 272 -12.51 5.66 -9.65
C ASP A 272 -12.65 5.58 -8.12
N THR A 273 -12.36 6.68 -7.46
CA THR A 273 -12.33 6.78 -5.99
C THR A 273 -13.63 6.35 -5.35
N ALA A 274 -14.77 6.71 -5.95
CA ALA A 274 -16.08 6.42 -5.38
C ALA A 274 -16.39 4.92 -5.38
N ARG A 275 -16.16 4.24 -6.50
CA ARG A 275 -16.33 2.80 -6.65
C ARG A 275 -15.37 2.04 -5.77
N PHE A 276 -14.11 2.47 -5.71
CA PHE A 276 -13.10 1.86 -4.86
C PHE A 276 -13.43 2.02 -3.37
N ALA A 277 -13.87 3.22 -2.93
CA ALA A 277 -14.33 3.47 -1.56
C ALA A 277 -15.51 2.58 -1.17
N ALA A 278 -16.47 2.35 -2.08
CA ALA A 278 -17.61 1.47 -1.84
C ALA A 278 -17.15 0.02 -1.58
N GLU A 279 -16.21 -0.51 -2.37
CA GLU A 279 -15.67 -1.87 -2.16
C GLU A 279 -14.92 -1.98 -0.83
N LEU A 280 -14.14 -0.97 -0.43
CA LEU A 280 -13.48 -0.97 0.87
C LEU A 280 -14.49 -0.97 2.02
N LYS A 281 -15.52 -0.09 1.98
CA LYS A 281 -16.56 -0.04 3.00
C LYS A 281 -17.27 -1.39 3.13
N ASN A 282 -17.68 -1.99 2.02
CA ASN A 282 -18.29 -3.32 2.00
C ASN A 282 -17.39 -4.40 2.61
N HIS A 283 -16.07 -4.29 2.42
CA HIS A 283 -15.14 -5.24 3.01
C HIS A 283 -14.93 -4.99 4.51
N PHE A 284 -14.81 -3.76 4.94
CA PHE A 284 -14.65 -3.42 6.35
C PHE A 284 -15.87 -3.85 7.16
N GLU A 285 -17.09 -3.53 6.70
CA GLU A 285 -18.33 -3.95 7.33
C GLU A 285 -18.45 -5.48 7.40
N PHE A 286 -18.11 -6.19 6.32
CA PHE A 286 -18.05 -7.65 6.30
C PHE A 286 -17.08 -8.19 7.37
N ALA A 287 -15.89 -7.64 7.47
CA ALA A 287 -14.87 -8.09 8.41
C ALA A 287 -15.26 -7.81 9.87
N GLU A 288 -15.86 -6.66 10.15
CA GLU A 288 -16.38 -6.32 11.48
C GLU A 288 -17.51 -7.31 11.89
N GLN A 289 -18.40 -7.65 10.97
CA GLN A 289 -19.45 -8.64 11.22
C GLN A 289 -18.88 -10.05 11.42
N PHE A 290 -17.85 -10.42 10.68
CA PHE A 290 -17.17 -11.71 10.83
C PHE A 290 -16.62 -11.87 12.25
N HIS A 291 -15.94 -10.85 12.79
CA HIS A 291 -15.39 -10.90 14.15
C HIS A 291 -16.46 -10.86 15.25
N LYS A 292 -17.61 -10.23 15.01
CA LYS A 292 -18.73 -10.26 15.97
C LYS A 292 -19.40 -11.63 16.08
N LYS A 293 -19.33 -12.44 15.01
CA LYS A 293 -19.97 -13.78 14.95
C LYS A 293 -19.04 -14.91 15.39
N SER A 294 -17.74 -14.69 15.38
CA SER A 294 -16.73 -15.67 15.82
C SER A 294 -16.40 -15.39 17.28
N PRO A 295 -16.92 -16.19 18.25
CA PRO A 295 -16.49 -16.05 19.65
C PRO A 295 -14.98 -16.31 19.73
N GLN A 296 -14.30 -15.51 20.52
CA GLN A 296 -12.88 -15.66 20.83
C GLN A 296 -12.62 -16.95 21.60
#